data_cebe7666729b9102bed604a86ee61c1e
#
_entry.id   cebe7666729b9102bed604a86ee61c1e
#
_cell.length_a   1.000
_cell.length_b   1.000
_cell.length_c   1.000
_cell.angle_alpha   90.00
_cell.angle_beta   90.00
_cell.angle_gamma   90.00
#
_symmetry.space_group_name_H-M   'P 1'
#
loop_
_entity.id
_entity.type
_entity.pdbx_description
1 polymer ?
#
loop_
_entity_poly.entity_id
_entity_poly.type
_entity_poly.pdbx_seq_one_letter_code
_entity_poly.pdbx_strand_id
1 'polypeptide(L)'
;GLSRFLKKPRTTQVSPGITIAHQEVSISEDFDLASDPAIGIRAAATAAQAGLPISPSTMQRLMQSYLDGVGVLPNPWPRTARENLITLIGAGFPMVRIWEGLDQEEILFDWLPEWRAVRSLPQRNALHRHTVDRHMVETAVRAAQLTRKVHRPDLLLFAALFHDIGKGSSEDHSERGVRLIEPIARRVGFDEKDIETLKV
;
A
#
# COMPACT_ATOMS: atom_id res chain seq x y z
N GLY A 1 -25.21 6.23 -43.49
CA GLY A 1 -24.15 6.55 -42.57
C GLY A 1 -24.47 6.01 -41.19
N LEU A 2 -23.86 4.86 -40.79
CA LEU A 2 -23.97 4.30 -39.45
C LEU A 2 -23.05 5.08 -38.53
N SER A 3 -23.57 6.17 -37.93
CA SER A 3 -22.95 6.79 -36.77
C SER A 3 -23.21 5.86 -35.59
N ARG A 4 -22.25 4.97 -35.31
CA ARG A 4 -22.18 4.24 -34.04
C ARG A 4 -22.01 5.28 -32.94
N PHE A 5 -23.05 5.53 -32.16
CA PHE A 5 -23.01 6.24 -30.91
C PHE A 5 -22.08 5.43 -29.97
N LEU A 6 -20.82 5.77 -29.99
CA LEU A 6 -19.89 5.35 -28.91
C LEU A 6 -20.43 5.99 -27.62
N LYS A 7 -21.20 5.24 -26.86
CA LYS A 7 -21.53 5.63 -25.46
C LYS A 7 -20.23 6.01 -24.79
N LYS A 8 -20.07 7.28 -24.41
CA LYS A 8 -18.99 7.68 -23.52
C LYS A 8 -19.00 6.71 -22.32
N PRO A 9 -17.88 6.09 -22.00
CA PRO A 9 -17.83 5.17 -20.87
C PRO A 9 -18.30 5.91 -19.63
N ARG A 10 -19.12 5.23 -18.86
CA ARG A 10 -19.72 5.79 -17.66
C ARG A 10 -18.63 5.97 -16.61
N THR A 11 -18.25 7.19 -16.31
CA THR A 11 -17.38 7.51 -15.17
C THR A 11 -18.23 7.48 -13.92
N THR A 12 -17.83 6.65 -12.95
CA THR A 12 -18.50 6.53 -11.64
C THR A 12 -17.59 7.11 -10.58
N GLN A 13 -18.05 8.13 -9.87
CA GLN A 13 -17.37 8.63 -8.67
C GLN A 13 -17.61 7.65 -7.51
N VAL A 14 -16.52 7.14 -6.92
CA VAL A 14 -16.57 6.16 -5.82
C VAL A 14 -16.43 6.83 -4.46
N SER A 15 -15.57 7.85 -4.39
CA SER A 15 -15.35 8.69 -3.22
C SER A 15 -14.84 10.06 -3.68
N PRO A 16 -14.73 11.07 -2.81
CA PRO A 16 -14.20 12.37 -3.20
C PRO A 16 -12.85 12.23 -3.90
N GLY A 17 -12.75 12.73 -5.13
CA GLY A 17 -11.55 12.69 -5.96
C GLY A 17 -11.22 11.33 -6.59
N ILE A 18 -11.95 10.25 -6.31
CA ILE A 18 -11.69 8.91 -6.87
C ILE A 18 -12.82 8.50 -7.81
N THR A 19 -12.46 8.14 -9.03
CA THR A 19 -13.38 7.68 -10.08
C THR A 19 -12.98 6.32 -10.63
N ILE A 20 -13.97 5.59 -11.14
CA ILE A 20 -13.76 4.36 -11.94
C ILE A 20 -14.31 4.63 -13.34
N ALA A 21 -13.46 4.45 -14.33
CA ALA A 21 -13.80 4.52 -15.75
C ALA A 21 -12.83 3.63 -16.55
N HIS A 22 -13.26 3.10 -17.68
CA HIS A 22 -12.42 2.28 -18.56
C HIS A 22 -11.74 1.08 -17.88
N GLN A 23 -12.36 0.50 -16.86
CA GLN A 23 -11.78 -0.59 -16.04
C GLN A 23 -10.52 -0.16 -15.26
N GLU A 24 -10.42 1.10 -14.90
CA GLU A 24 -9.32 1.65 -14.10
C GLU A 24 -9.84 2.57 -13.00
N VAL A 25 -9.08 2.65 -11.91
CA VAL A 25 -9.28 3.63 -10.84
C VAL A 25 -8.41 4.84 -11.12
N SER A 26 -8.99 6.02 -11.04
CA SER A 26 -8.30 7.29 -11.28
C SER A 26 -8.57 8.30 -10.18
N ILE A 27 -7.60 9.18 -9.95
CA ILE A 27 -7.83 10.43 -9.23
C ILE A 27 -8.30 11.47 -10.26
N SER A 28 -9.42 12.14 -9.97
CA SER A 28 -9.97 13.17 -10.86
C SER A 28 -8.94 14.25 -11.18
N GLU A 29 -8.87 14.68 -12.42
CA GLU A 29 -7.84 15.63 -12.90
C GLU A 29 -7.88 16.97 -12.17
N ASP A 30 -9.07 17.42 -11.79
CA ASP A 30 -9.33 18.64 -11.04
C ASP A 30 -9.13 18.52 -9.52
N PHE A 31 -8.83 17.30 -9.01
CA PHE A 31 -8.64 17.10 -7.59
C PHE A 31 -7.28 17.66 -7.14
N ASP A 32 -7.31 18.51 -6.11
CA ASP A 32 -6.10 19.05 -5.49
C ASP A 32 -5.45 18.02 -4.56
N LEU A 33 -4.29 17.45 -4.97
CA LEU A 33 -3.56 16.47 -4.19
C LEU A 33 -3.04 17.00 -2.85
N ALA A 34 -2.81 18.32 -2.75
CA ALA A 34 -2.38 18.94 -1.50
C ALA A 34 -3.50 18.97 -0.44
N SER A 35 -4.77 18.97 -0.89
CA SER A 35 -5.93 19.02 0.00
C SER A 35 -6.18 17.72 0.76
N ASP A 36 -5.69 16.58 0.24
CA ASP A 36 -5.82 15.27 0.88
C ASP A 36 -4.58 14.40 0.64
N PRO A 37 -3.60 14.46 1.53
CA PRO A 37 -2.39 13.64 1.42
C PRO A 37 -2.62 12.13 1.42
N ALA A 38 -3.79 11.67 1.87
CA ALA A 38 -4.16 10.26 1.87
C ALA A 38 -4.76 9.77 0.53
N ILE A 39 -4.97 10.65 -0.45
CA ILE A 39 -5.67 10.30 -1.70
C ILE A 39 -4.98 9.18 -2.47
N GLY A 40 -3.64 9.16 -2.50
CA GLY A 40 -2.87 8.10 -3.18
C GLY A 40 -3.11 6.72 -2.59
N ILE A 41 -3.04 6.59 -1.25
CA ILE A 41 -3.32 5.32 -0.55
C ILE A 41 -4.79 4.93 -0.72
N ARG A 42 -5.70 5.91 -0.71
CA ARG A 42 -7.13 5.65 -0.93
C ARG A 42 -7.41 5.16 -2.35
N ALA A 43 -6.75 5.72 -3.37
CA ALA A 43 -6.84 5.22 -4.74
C ALA A 43 -6.33 3.78 -4.84
N ALA A 44 -5.21 3.47 -4.19
CA ALA A 44 -4.64 2.11 -4.14
C ALA A 44 -5.59 1.11 -3.45
N ALA A 45 -6.16 1.49 -2.30
CA ALA A 45 -7.14 0.66 -1.60
C ALA A 45 -8.40 0.41 -2.45
N THR A 46 -8.92 1.44 -3.10
CA THR A 46 -10.08 1.34 -4.00
C THR A 46 -9.78 0.41 -5.17
N ALA A 47 -8.61 0.55 -5.78
CA ALA A 47 -8.17 -0.28 -6.90
C ALA A 47 -8.08 -1.76 -6.50
N ALA A 48 -7.47 -2.05 -5.35
CA ALA A 48 -7.36 -3.40 -4.83
C ALA A 48 -8.73 -4.02 -4.51
N GLN A 49 -9.62 -3.26 -3.86
CA GLN A 49 -10.99 -3.72 -3.56
C GLN A 49 -11.82 -3.97 -4.82
N ALA A 50 -11.67 -3.14 -5.84
CA ALA A 50 -12.36 -3.28 -7.11
C ALA A 50 -11.74 -4.36 -8.03
N GLY A 51 -10.53 -4.83 -7.72
CA GLY A 51 -9.76 -5.71 -8.60
C GLY A 51 -9.33 -5.04 -9.91
N LEU A 52 -9.20 -3.71 -9.91
CA LEU A 52 -8.87 -2.89 -11.06
C LEU A 52 -7.48 -2.26 -10.91
N PRO A 53 -6.77 -1.96 -12.00
CA PRO A 53 -5.53 -1.19 -11.93
C PRO A 53 -5.80 0.28 -11.59
N ILE A 54 -4.77 0.95 -11.09
CA ILE A 54 -4.72 2.41 -11.06
C ILE A 54 -4.34 2.89 -12.48
N SER A 55 -4.99 3.94 -12.97
CA SER A 55 -4.68 4.48 -14.30
C SER A 55 -3.25 5.00 -14.38
N PRO A 56 -2.56 4.83 -15.52
CA PRO A 56 -1.20 5.33 -15.71
C PRO A 56 -1.07 6.84 -15.46
N SER A 57 -2.07 7.62 -15.86
CA SER A 57 -2.09 9.07 -15.63
C SER A 57 -2.13 9.42 -14.12
N THR A 58 -2.88 8.66 -13.34
CA THR A 58 -2.91 8.82 -11.88
C THR A 58 -1.57 8.45 -11.25
N MET A 59 -0.96 7.35 -11.67
CA MET A 59 0.36 6.93 -11.17
C MET A 59 1.42 8.01 -11.47
N GLN A 60 1.48 8.48 -12.70
CA GLN A 60 2.41 9.54 -13.10
C GLN A 60 2.18 10.84 -12.30
N ARG A 61 0.92 11.22 -12.11
CA ARG A 61 0.57 12.43 -11.34
C ARG A 61 0.95 12.31 -9.88
N LEU A 62 0.74 11.15 -9.24
CA LEU A 62 1.16 10.90 -7.86
C LEU A 62 2.69 10.96 -7.73
N MET A 63 3.40 10.26 -8.61
CA MET A 63 4.86 10.29 -8.63
C MET A 63 5.39 11.72 -8.75
N GLN A 64 4.88 12.49 -9.71
CA GLN A 64 5.31 13.89 -9.90
C GLN A 64 5.00 14.75 -8.69
N SER A 65 3.80 14.59 -8.08
CA SER A 65 3.42 15.38 -6.90
C SER A 65 4.35 15.13 -5.72
N TYR A 66 4.76 13.88 -5.49
CA TYR A 66 5.69 13.54 -4.41
C TYR A 66 7.10 14.08 -4.67
N LEU A 67 7.58 14.02 -5.91
CA LEU A 67 8.85 14.68 -6.29
C LEU A 67 8.82 16.18 -6.04
N ASP A 68 7.67 16.81 -6.22
CA ASP A 68 7.46 18.25 -5.97
C ASP A 68 7.15 18.54 -4.48
N GLY A 69 7.12 17.54 -3.62
CA GLY A 69 6.77 17.67 -2.20
C GLY A 69 5.30 17.97 -1.94
N VAL A 70 4.42 17.70 -2.90
CA VAL A 70 2.97 17.94 -2.80
C VAL A 70 2.25 16.65 -2.43
N GLY A 71 1.29 16.74 -1.51
CA GLY A 71 0.49 15.58 -1.10
C GLY A 71 1.27 14.56 -0.28
N VAL A 72 2.39 14.97 0.32
CA VAL A 72 3.19 14.12 1.20
C VAL A 72 2.42 13.86 2.50
N LEU A 73 2.39 12.60 2.93
CA LEU A 73 1.74 12.22 4.17
C LEU A 73 2.42 12.87 5.38
N PRO A 74 1.66 13.49 6.29
CA PRO A 74 2.22 14.02 7.53
C PRO A 74 2.70 12.89 8.44
N ASN A 75 3.52 13.21 9.42
CA ASN A 75 3.97 12.28 10.46
C ASN A 75 3.46 12.75 11.83
N PRO A 76 2.58 11.97 12.51
CA PRO A 76 2.00 10.69 12.09
C PRO A 76 0.98 10.85 10.96
N TRP A 77 0.71 9.75 10.26
CA TRP A 77 -0.33 9.73 9.22
C TRP A 77 -1.71 10.04 9.77
N PRO A 78 -2.59 10.66 8.98
CA PRO A 78 -4.00 10.76 9.34
C PRO A 78 -4.61 9.35 9.41
N ARG A 79 -5.59 9.20 10.28
CA ARG A 79 -6.30 7.93 10.48
C ARG A 79 -6.81 7.32 9.17
N THR A 80 -7.30 8.16 8.27
CA THR A 80 -7.78 7.74 6.94
C THR A 80 -6.69 7.08 6.10
N ALA A 81 -5.44 7.55 6.15
CA ALA A 81 -4.33 6.95 5.44
C ALA A 81 -4.01 5.55 6.00
N ARG A 82 -3.97 5.39 7.33
CA ARG A 82 -3.79 4.09 7.98
C ARG A 82 -4.91 3.11 7.60
N GLU A 83 -6.16 3.53 7.70
CA GLU A 83 -7.32 2.69 7.37
C GLU A 83 -7.28 2.24 5.91
N ASN A 84 -6.88 3.10 4.98
CA ASN A 84 -6.74 2.75 3.58
C ASN A 84 -5.53 1.82 3.32
N LEU A 85 -4.41 1.99 4.04
CA LEU A 85 -3.31 1.03 3.97
C LEU A 85 -3.76 -0.36 4.41
N ILE A 86 -4.47 -0.46 5.53
CA ILE A 86 -5.01 -1.74 6.02
C ILE A 86 -6.02 -2.33 5.04
N THR A 87 -6.86 -1.51 4.43
CA THR A 87 -7.79 -1.94 3.38
C THR A 87 -7.04 -2.50 2.16
N LEU A 88 -5.98 -1.83 1.71
CA LEU A 88 -5.13 -2.29 0.62
C LEU A 88 -4.50 -3.65 0.94
N ILE A 89 -3.87 -3.80 2.10
CA ILE A 89 -3.24 -5.04 2.54
C ILE A 89 -4.29 -6.16 2.67
N GLY A 90 -5.46 -5.82 3.23
CA GLY A 90 -6.56 -6.76 3.46
C GLY A 90 -7.33 -7.19 2.21
N ALA A 91 -7.06 -6.59 1.05
CA ALA A 91 -7.70 -6.97 -0.21
C ALA A 91 -7.29 -8.37 -0.70
N GLY A 92 -6.26 -8.98 -0.11
CA GLY A 92 -5.78 -10.29 -0.49
C GLY A 92 -5.05 -10.28 -1.83
N PHE A 93 -5.32 -11.26 -2.70
CA PHE A 93 -4.60 -11.39 -3.97
C PHE A 93 -4.62 -10.13 -4.86
N PRO A 94 -5.72 -9.37 -4.99
CA PRO A 94 -5.73 -8.12 -5.77
C PRO A 94 -4.70 -7.07 -5.31
N MET A 95 -4.29 -7.11 -4.03
CA MET A 95 -3.24 -6.24 -3.50
C MET A 95 -1.93 -6.38 -4.28
N VAL A 96 -1.57 -7.60 -4.69
CA VAL A 96 -0.25 -7.90 -5.31
C VAL A 96 0.03 -6.99 -6.48
N ARG A 97 -0.89 -6.92 -7.44
CA ARG A 97 -0.73 -6.11 -8.65
C ARG A 97 -0.63 -4.61 -8.34
N ILE A 98 -1.44 -4.14 -7.39
CA ILE A 98 -1.43 -2.72 -7.00
C ILE A 98 -0.10 -2.40 -6.30
N TRP A 99 0.33 -3.25 -5.37
CA TRP A 99 1.60 -3.09 -4.66
C TRP A 99 2.80 -3.07 -5.59
N GLU A 100 2.87 -4.03 -6.52
CA GLU A 100 3.93 -4.11 -7.52
C GLU A 100 3.95 -2.87 -8.44
N GLY A 101 2.79 -2.36 -8.85
CA GLY A 101 2.71 -1.13 -9.64
C GLY A 101 3.23 0.09 -8.88
N LEU A 102 2.84 0.24 -7.62
CA LEU A 102 3.31 1.32 -6.75
C LEU A 102 4.83 1.21 -6.47
N ASP A 103 5.35 -0.02 -6.35
CA ASP A 103 6.79 -0.27 -6.17
C ASP A 103 7.59 0.08 -7.43
N GLN A 104 7.09 -0.28 -8.61
CA GLN A 104 7.73 0.03 -9.89
C GLN A 104 7.86 1.53 -10.14
N GLU A 105 6.84 2.30 -9.79
CA GLU A 105 6.82 3.77 -9.88
C GLU A 105 7.45 4.45 -8.66
N GLU A 106 8.04 3.68 -7.75
CA GLU A 106 8.70 4.14 -6.52
C GLU A 106 7.79 4.89 -5.52
N ILE A 107 6.49 4.94 -5.75
CA ILE A 107 5.49 5.59 -4.88
C ILE A 107 5.48 4.98 -3.47
N LEU A 108 5.73 3.67 -3.36
CA LEU A 108 5.80 3.01 -2.04
C LEU A 108 6.84 3.62 -1.13
N PHE A 109 7.94 4.17 -1.67
CA PHE A 109 9.02 4.69 -0.85
C PHE A 109 8.71 6.07 -0.25
N ASP A 110 7.74 6.78 -0.81
CA ASP A 110 7.20 8.00 -0.20
C ASP A 110 6.33 7.68 1.02
N TRP A 111 5.67 6.53 0.99
CA TRP A 111 4.86 6.06 2.12
C TRP A 111 5.68 5.26 3.13
N LEU A 112 6.51 4.34 2.64
CA LEU A 112 7.22 3.32 3.40
C LEU A 112 8.69 3.25 2.92
N PRO A 113 9.52 4.23 3.27
CA PRO A 113 10.91 4.30 2.78
C PRO A 113 11.75 3.08 3.19
N GLU A 114 11.39 2.41 4.29
CA GLU A 114 12.07 1.20 4.77
C GLU A 114 11.92 0.02 3.79
N TRP A 115 10.89 0.05 2.92
CA TRP A 115 10.68 -0.98 1.91
C TRP A 115 11.85 -1.10 0.92
N ARG A 116 12.61 -0.03 0.70
CA ARG A 116 13.82 -0.07 -0.16
C ARG A 116 14.82 -1.13 0.27
N ALA A 117 14.96 -1.37 1.57
CA ALA A 117 15.94 -2.32 2.10
C ALA A 117 15.61 -3.78 1.79
N VAL A 118 14.35 -4.10 1.57
CA VAL A 118 13.88 -5.46 1.30
C VAL A 118 13.49 -5.69 -0.16
N ARG A 119 13.38 -4.62 -0.94
CA ARG A 119 13.04 -4.68 -2.37
C ARG A 119 14.03 -5.55 -3.14
N SER A 120 13.52 -6.55 -3.83
CA SER A 120 14.31 -7.49 -4.66
C SER A 120 15.45 -8.19 -3.89
N LEU A 121 15.40 -8.20 -2.55
CA LEU A 121 16.43 -8.80 -1.74
C LEU A 121 16.35 -10.33 -1.82
N PRO A 122 17.43 -11.01 -2.27
CA PRO A 122 17.46 -12.47 -2.33
C PRO A 122 17.35 -13.09 -0.93
N GLN A 123 16.59 -14.18 -0.82
CA GLN A 123 16.59 -14.97 0.42
C GLN A 123 17.82 -15.90 0.42
N ARG A 124 18.55 -15.92 1.55
CA ARG A 124 19.75 -16.76 1.71
C ARG A 124 19.46 -18.25 1.84
N ASN A 125 18.22 -18.63 2.07
CA ASN A 125 17.83 -20.03 2.22
C ASN A 125 17.33 -20.59 0.88
N ALA A 126 17.96 -21.66 0.39
CA ALA A 126 17.65 -22.32 -0.88
C ALA A 126 16.20 -22.86 -0.98
N LEU A 127 15.46 -22.96 0.13
CA LEU A 127 14.06 -23.36 0.16
C LEU A 127 13.09 -22.22 -0.21
N HIS A 128 13.55 -20.98 -0.23
CA HIS A 128 12.72 -19.84 -0.55
C HIS A 128 12.84 -19.49 -2.04
N ARG A 129 11.74 -19.62 -2.77
CA ARG A 129 11.66 -19.34 -4.22
C ARG A 129 11.52 -17.84 -4.56
N HIS A 130 11.25 -16.99 -3.55
CA HIS A 130 10.91 -15.58 -3.75
C HIS A 130 11.88 -14.65 -3.01
N THR A 131 11.98 -13.43 -3.49
CA THR A 131 12.67 -12.33 -2.79
C THR A 131 11.96 -12.01 -1.47
N VAL A 132 12.64 -11.29 -0.56
CA VAL A 132 12.09 -10.96 0.77
C VAL A 132 10.80 -10.14 0.65
N ASP A 133 10.80 -9.10 -0.17
CA ASP A 133 9.62 -8.27 -0.44
C ASP A 133 8.44 -9.07 -0.99
N ARG A 134 8.69 -9.97 -1.95
CA ARG A 134 7.65 -10.85 -2.49
C ARG A 134 7.09 -11.78 -1.43
N HIS A 135 7.94 -12.36 -0.60
CA HIS A 135 7.52 -13.21 0.51
C HIS A 135 6.64 -12.45 1.50
N MET A 136 6.99 -11.22 1.84
CA MET A 136 6.23 -10.36 2.74
C MET A 136 4.82 -10.07 2.17
N VAL A 137 4.74 -9.73 0.88
CA VAL A 137 3.44 -9.51 0.20
C VAL A 137 2.60 -10.78 0.19
N GLU A 138 3.18 -11.94 -0.13
CA GLU A 138 2.45 -13.23 -0.12
C GLU A 138 1.98 -13.62 1.27
N THR A 139 2.76 -13.32 2.31
CA THR A 139 2.36 -13.53 3.71
C THR A 139 1.15 -12.66 4.07
N ALA A 140 1.16 -11.40 3.65
CA ALA A 140 0.02 -10.50 3.84
C ALA A 140 -1.26 -10.99 3.11
N VAL A 141 -1.12 -11.50 1.88
CA VAL A 141 -2.24 -12.11 1.13
C VAL A 141 -2.85 -13.29 1.89
N ARG A 142 -2.01 -14.15 2.49
CA ARG A 142 -2.49 -15.27 3.32
C ARG A 142 -3.15 -14.79 4.61
N ALA A 143 -2.57 -13.79 5.27
CA ALA A 143 -3.13 -13.19 6.47
C ALA A 143 -4.52 -12.58 6.22
N ALA A 144 -4.76 -12.02 5.04
CA ALA A 144 -6.07 -11.48 4.66
C ALA A 144 -7.21 -12.52 4.74
N GLN A 145 -6.91 -13.81 4.55
CA GLN A 145 -7.87 -14.90 4.70
C GLN A 145 -8.25 -15.19 6.16
N LEU A 146 -7.46 -14.71 7.11
CA LEU A 146 -7.63 -14.95 8.54
C LEU A 146 -8.28 -13.77 9.28
N THR A 147 -8.55 -12.66 8.62
CA THR A 147 -9.06 -11.43 9.24
C THR A 147 -10.34 -11.61 10.04
N ARG A 148 -11.22 -12.54 9.61
CA ARG A 148 -12.47 -12.86 10.32
C ARG A 148 -12.27 -13.74 11.56
N LYS A 149 -11.06 -14.25 11.79
CA LYS A 149 -10.73 -15.17 12.90
C LYS A 149 -10.01 -14.49 14.06
N VAL A 150 -9.71 -13.20 13.93
CA VAL A 150 -8.95 -12.42 14.92
C VAL A 150 -9.69 -11.18 15.35
N HIS A 151 -9.40 -10.69 16.56
CA HIS A 151 -10.01 -9.48 17.09
C HIS A 151 -9.41 -8.19 16.50
N ARG A 152 -8.15 -8.23 16.07
CA ARG A 152 -7.41 -7.08 15.52
C ARG A 152 -6.85 -7.45 14.13
N PRO A 153 -7.72 -7.47 13.11
CA PRO A 153 -7.29 -7.78 11.74
C PRO A 153 -6.30 -6.74 11.19
N ASP A 154 -6.38 -5.51 11.62
CA ASP A 154 -5.44 -4.44 11.26
C ASP A 154 -4.00 -4.76 11.72
N LEU A 155 -3.82 -5.20 12.97
CA LEU A 155 -2.51 -5.62 13.48
C LEU A 155 -2.00 -6.87 12.78
N LEU A 156 -2.87 -7.87 12.55
CA LEU A 156 -2.51 -9.08 11.82
C LEU A 156 -1.96 -8.75 10.42
N LEU A 157 -2.66 -7.93 9.66
CA LEU A 157 -2.28 -7.55 8.30
C LEU A 157 -0.97 -6.76 8.27
N PHE A 158 -0.84 -5.80 9.18
CA PHE A 158 0.36 -4.98 9.30
C PHE A 158 1.57 -5.83 9.71
N ALA A 159 1.43 -6.67 10.73
CA ALA A 159 2.48 -7.59 11.16
C ALA A 159 2.89 -8.56 10.02
N ALA A 160 1.93 -9.12 9.31
CA ALA A 160 2.20 -10.02 8.19
C ALA A 160 2.99 -9.34 7.07
N LEU A 161 2.68 -8.07 6.75
CA LEU A 161 3.41 -7.32 5.73
C LEU A 161 4.84 -6.99 6.16
N PHE A 162 5.09 -6.72 7.44
CA PHE A 162 6.36 -6.23 7.94
C PHE A 162 7.20 -7.25 8.72
N HIS A 163 6.75 -8.51 8.85
CA HIS A 163 7.41 -9.52 9.70
C HIS A 163 8.90 -9.75 9.39
N ASP A 164 9.30 -9.55 8.15
CA ASP A 164 10.67 -9.75 7.66
C ASP A 164 11.40 -8.44 7.31
N ILE A 165 10.89 -7.29 7.76
CA ILE A 165 11.48 -5.97 7.43
C ILE A 165 12.90 -5.81 7.94
N GLY A 166 13.30 -6.58 8.94
CA GLY A 166 14.67 -6.61 9.49
C GLY A 166 15.69 -7.33 8.63
N LYS A 167 15.29 -8.07 7.60
CA LYS A 167 16.22 -8.80 6.72
C LYS A 167 17.10 -7.86 5.89
N GLY A 168 18.24 -8.37 5.41
CA GLY A 168 19.15 -7.63 4.53
C GLY A 168 20.32 -6.96 5.22
N SER A 169 20.58 -7.24 6.48
CA SER A 169 21.79 -6.80 7.17
C SER A 169 22.56 -7.99 7.76
N SER A 170 23.76 -7.71 8.31
CA SER A 170 24.57 -8.68 9.06
C SER A 170 24.10 -8.86 10.52
N GLU A 171 23.20 -7.99 10.98
CA GLU A 171 22.61 -8.05 12.32
C GLU A 171 21.56 -9.15 12.42
N ASP A 172 21.19 -9.53 13.64
CA ASP A 172 20.04 -10.39 13.88
C ASP A 172 18.77 -9.72 13.31
N HIS A 173 18.12 -10.42 12.40
CA HIS A 173 16.98 -9.85 11.66
C HIS A 173 15.75 -9.63 12.54
N SER A 174 15.61 -10.40 13.63
CA SER A 174 14.49 -10.24 14.58
C SER A 174 14.67 -8.99 15.42
N GLU A 175 15.86 -8.78 16.00
CA GLU A 175 16.17 -7.57 16.76
C GLU A 175 16.07 -6.31 15.90
N ARG A 176 16.58 -6.39 14.66
CA ARG A 176 16.47 -5.30 13.69
C ARG A 176 15.01 -5.05 13.32
N GLY A 177 14.22 -6.10 13.12
CA GLY A 177 12.79 -6.02 12.83
C GLY A 177 12.04 -5.24 13.90
N VAL A 178 12.27 -5.56 15.18
CA VAL A 178 11.67 -4.84 16.32
C VAL A 178 12.05 -3.35 16.31
N ARG A 179 13.33 -3.02 16.03
CA ARG A 179 13.76 -1.61 15.95
C ARG A 179 13.15 -0.84 14.77
N LEU A 180 12.86 -1.51 13.65
CA LEU A 180 12.26 -0.88 12.47
C LEU A 180 10.75 -0.77 12.58
N ILE A 181 10.06 -1.78 13.14
CA ILE A 181 8.60 -1.79 13.19
C ILE A 181 8.03 -0.66 14.06
N GLU A 182 8.69 -0.31 15.15
CA GLU A 182 8.24 0.75 16.05
C GLU A 182 8.12 2.11 15.34
N PRO A 183 9.16 2.69 14.70
CA PRO A 183 9.03 3.96 14.02
C PRO A 183 8.08 3.88 12.82
N ILE A 184 7.99 2.75 12.12
CA ILE A 184 7.04 2.56 11.02
C ILE A 184 5.60 2.62 11.56
N ALA A 185 5.29 1.83 12.58
CA ALA A 185 3.95 1.76 13.16
C ALA A 185 3.53 3.11 13.77
N ARG A 186 4.45 3.80 14.45
CA ARG A 186 4.23 5.13 15.01
C ARG A 186 3.91 6.16 13.90
N ARG A 187 4.69 6.16 12.81
CA ARG A 187 4.45 7.03 11.66
C ARG A 187 3.11 6.72 10.99
N VAL A 188 2.75 5.46 10.85
CA VAL A 188 1.45 5.03 10.30
C VAL A 188 0.28 5.40 11.21
N GLY A 189 0.54 5.69 12.49
CA GLY A 189 -0.43 6.21 13.44
C GLY A 189 -1.07 5.14 14.33
N PHE A 190 -0.38 4.02 14.59
CA PHE A 190 -0.77 3.08 15.66
C PHE A 190 -0.46 3.69 17.03
N ASP A 191 -1.25 3.33 18.04
CA ASP A 191 -1.00 3.74 19.42
C ASP A 191 0.09 2.87 20.08
N GLU A 192 0.59 3.29 21.27
CA GLU A 192 1.67 2.61 21.96
C GLU A 192 1.34 1.15 22.31
N LYS A 193 0.10 0.85 22.65
CA LYS A 193 -0.32 -0.52 22.98
C LYS A 193 -0.26 -1.41 21.73
N ASP A 194 -0.67 -0.90 20.60
CA ASP A 194 -0.62 -1.60 19.32
C ASP A 194 0.85 -1.79 18.87
N ILE A 195 1.69 -0.77 19.04
CA ILE A 195 3.12 -0.84 18.74
C ILE A 195 3.80 -1.92 19.60
N GLU A 196 3.54 -1.99 20.91
CA GLU A 196 4.08 -3.05 21.74
C GLU A 196 3.61 -4.44 21.30
N THR A 197 2.38 -4.57 20.82
CA THR A 197 1.87 -5.82 20.26
C THR A 197 2.60 -6.22 18.95
N LEU A 198 2.99 -5.25 18.13
CA LEU A 198 3.70 -5.49 16.86
C LEU A 198 5.18 -5.86 17.06
N LYS A 199 5.76 -5.60 18.22
CA LYS A 199 7.17 -5.88 18.55
C LYS A 199 7.43 -7.31 19.04
N VAL A 200 6.40 -8.14 19.17
CA VAL A 200 6.49 -9.51 19.72
C VAL A 200 6.87 -10.54 18.64
#